data_c738e470649cfa00a73f3df2e8ac5c71
#
_entry.id   c738e470649cfa00a73f3df2e8ac5c71
#
_cell.length_a   1.000
_cell.length_b   1.000
_cell.length_c   1.000
_cell.angle_alpha   90.00
_cell.angle_beta   90.00
_cell.angle_gamma   90.00
#
_symmetry.space_group_name_H-M   'P 1'
#
loop_
_entity.id
_entity.type
_entity.pdbx_description
1 polymer ?
#
loop_
_entity_poly.entity_id
_entity_poly.type
_entity_poly.pdbx_seq_one_letter_code
_entity_poly.pdbx_strand_id
1 'polypeptide(L)'
;MACKQHTDYMPRDFLDEVVAARSKKNPRFPDLVAEAERRRALARELASRRAHAGLSQTLVAARMGTAASVVSKLEAGADVKLSTLQRYCVAIGQAFPPRVGKRAA
;
A
#
# COMPACT_ATOMS: atom_id res chain seq x y z
N MET A 1 32.06 -5.04 -9.53
CA MET A 1 31.58 -4.91 -9.22
C MET A 1 30.91 -4.82 -9.13
N ALA A 2 30.83 -5.05 -9.12
CA ALA A 2 30.10 -5.13 -8.85
C ALA A 2 29.53 -4.73 -8.61
N CYS A 3 29.61 -4.57 -8.39
CA CYS A 3 29.12 -4.26 -7.96
C CYS A 3 28.51 -3.75 -8.05
N LYS A 4 28.56 -3.63 -8.12
CA LYS A 4 27.99 -3.16 -8.08
C LYS A 4 27.16 -2.96 -8.27
N GLN A 5 27.06 -3.10 -8.23
CA GLN A 5 26.24 -2.96 -8.30
C GLN A 5 25.48 -3.04 -7.91
N HIS A 6 25.31 -3.12 -7.34
CA HIS A 6 24.61 -3.24 -6.88
C HIS A 6 24.03 -2.96 -6.34
N THR A 7 24.03 -3.01 -6.40
CA THR A 7 23.85 -2.71 -5.23
C THR A 7 22.63 -1.98 -4.75
N ASP A 8 22.53 -0.86 -4.42
CA ASP A 8 21.36 -0.14 -4.12
C ASP A 8 20.24 -0.58 -5.00
N TYR A 9 20.59 -1.12 -6.05
CA TYR A 9 19.66 -1.57 -7.05
C TYR A 9 19.29 -3.02 -6.82
N MET A 10 18.00 -3.32 -6.81
CA MET A 10 17.50 -4.67 -6.61
C MET A 10 16.97 -5.18 -7.92
N PRO A 11 17.71 -6.02 -8.61
CA PRO A 11 17.22 -6.54 -9.88
C PRO A 11 16.03 -7.46 -9.67
N ARG A 12 15.25 -7.60 -10.71
CA ARG A 12 14.09 -8.47 -10.65
C ARG A 12 14.45 -9.90 -10.34
N ASP A 13 15.58 -10.38 -10.88
CA ASP A 13 16.00 -11.76 -10.60
C ASP A 13 16.23 -11.96 -9.13
N PHE A 14 16.74 -10.94 -8.44
CA PHE A 14 16.95 -11.08 -7.01
C PHE A 14 15.63 -11.31 -6.30
N LEU A 15 14.60 -10.54 -6.65
CA LEU A 15 13.29 -10.71 -6.05
C LEU A 15 12.70 -12.07 -6.40
N ASP A 16 12.86 -12.50 -7.64
CA ASP A 16 12.38 -13.80 -8.04
C ASP A 16 13.05 -14.92 -7.25
N GLU A 17 14.35 -14.79 -7.00
CA GLU A 17 15.07 -15.77 -6.22
C GLU A 17 14.60 -15.81 -4.78
N VAL A 18 14.37 -14.65 -4.20
CA VAL A 18 13.88 -14.57 -2.83
C VAL A 18 12.52 -15.22 -2.72
N VAL A 19 11.63 -14.91 -3.66
CA VAL A 19 10.29 -15.49 -3.64
C VAL A 19 10.36 -17.00 -3.81
N ALA A 20 11.20 -17.48 -4.73
CA ALA A 20 11.33 -18.91 -4.96
C ALA A 20 11.88 -19.60 -3.72
N ALA A 21 12.91 -19.03 -3.10
CA ALA A 21 13.52 -19.64 -1.93
C ALA A 21 12.54 -19.71 -0.77
N ARG A 22 11.78 -18.65 -0.56
CA ARG A 22 10.81 -18.62 0.54
C ARG A 22 9.60 -19.49 0.25
N SER A 23 9.24 -19.63 -1.02
CA SER A 23 8.12 -20.47 -1.41
C SER A 23 8.37 -21.93 -1.12
N LYS A 24 9.63 -22.36 -1.14
CA LYS A 24 9.94 -23.73 -0.79
C LYS A 24 9.61 -24.03 0.66
N LYS A 25 9.83 -23.06 1.54
CA LYS A 25 9.55 -23.24 2.95
C LYS A 25 8.09 -22.95 3.28
N ASN A 26 7.49 -22.04 2.54
CA ASN A 26 6.11 -21.61 2.78
C ASN A 26 5.40 -21.55 1.44
N PRO A 27 4.59 -22.57 1.12
CA PRO A 27 3.91 -22.59 -0.18
C PRO A 27 2.98 -21.40 -0.39
N ARG A 28 2.57 -20.74 0.68
CA ARG A 28 1.67 -19.58 0.57
C ARG A 28 2.42 -18.27 0.39
N PHE A 29 3.76 -18.33 0.41
CA PHE A 29 4.54 -17.10 0.33
C PHE A 29 4.25 -16.27 -0.92
N PRO A 30 4.13 -16.87 -2.14
CA PRO A 30 3.79 -16.06 -3.31
C PRO A 30 2.44 -15.36 -3.19
N ASP A 31 1.46 -16.02 -2.56
CA ASP A 31 0.16 -15.38 -2.35
C ASP A 31 0.28 -14.20 -1.41
N LEU A 32 1.11 -14.32 -0.38
CA LEU A 32 1.31 -13.23 0.56
C LEU A 32 1.97 -12.04 -0.09
N VAL A 33 2.93 -12.30 -0.99
CA VAL A 33 3.59 -11.24 -1.74
C VAL A 33 2.57 -10.53 -2.65
N ALA A 34 1.73 -11.29 -3.33
CA ALA A 34 0.72 -10.71 -4.20
C ALA A 34 -0.27 -9.87 -3.42
N GLU A 35 -0.66 -10.34 -2.24
CA GLU A 35 -1.53 -9.56 -1.36
C GLU A 35 -0.90 -8.24 -0.97
N ALA A 36 0.38 -8.27 -0.62
CA ALA A 36 1.09 -7.06 -0.22
C ALA A 36 1.15 -6.07 -1.37
N GLU A 37 1.35 -6.57 -2.58
CA GLU A 37 1.39 -5.70 -3.75
C GLU A 37 0.04 -5.07 -4.04
N ARG A 38 -1.03 -5.85 -3.88
CA ARG A 38 -2.39 -5.30 -4.06
C ARG A 38 -2.68 -4.24 -3.01
N ARG A 39 -2.23 -4.47 -1.79
CA ARG A 39 -2.44 -3.50 -0.71
C ARG A 39 -1.70 -2.21 -1.01
N ARG A 40 -0.48 -2.30 -1.51
CA ARG A 40 0.29 -1.11 -1.87
C ARG A 40 -0.34 -0.37 -3.03
N ALA A 41 -0.87 -1.11 -4.01
CA ALA A 41 -1.52 -0.47 -5.16
C ALA A 41 -2.78 0.28 -4.71
N LEU A 42 -3.57 -0.34 -3.84
CA LEU A 42 -4.74 0.33 -3.28
C LEU A 42 -4.34 1.57 -2.50
N ALA A 43 -3.28 1.47 -1.70
CA ALA A 43 -2.84 2.60 -0.91
C ALA A 43 -2.43 3.77 -1.80
N ARG A 44 -1.74 3.50 -2.89
CA ARG A 44 -1.35 4.56 -3.82
C ARG A 44 -2.57 5.21 -4.47
N GLU A 45 -3.56 4.40 -4.80
CA GLU A 45 -4.77 4.93 -5.41
C GLU A 45 -5.50 5.83 -4.43
N LEU A 46 -5.60 5.42 -3.18
CA LEU A 46 -6.27 6.22 -2.17
C LEU A 46 -5.51 7.52 -1.90
N ALA A 47 -4.18 7.46 -1.86
CA ALA A 47 -3.38 8.66 -1.67
C ALA A 47 -3.60 9.64 -2.83
N SER A 48 -3.69 9.12 -4.04
CA SER A 48 -3.96 9.95 -5.21
C SER A 48 -5.31 10.63 -5.09
N ARG A 49 -6.32 9.90 -4.68
CA ARG A 49 -7.67 10.48 -4.52
C ARG A 49 -7.69 11.54 -3.44
N ARG A 50 -6.97 11.31 -2.35
CA ARG A 50 -6.85 12.31 -1.30
C ARG A 50 -6.23 13.59 -1.83
N ALA A 51 -5.12 13.44 -2.57
CA ALA A 51 -4.43 14.61 -3.12
C ALA A 51 -5.30 15.36 -4.11
N HIS A 52 -6.02 14.65 -4.97
CA HIS A 52 -6.91 15.29 -5.92
C HIS A 52 -8.06 16.03 -5.24
N ALA A 53 -8.46 15.56 -4.07
CA ALA A 53 -9.50 16.23 -3.30
C ALA A 53 -8.97 17.44 -2.54
N GLY A 54 -7.67 17.69 -2.62
CA GLY A 54 -7.07 18.85 -1.95
C GLY A 54 -6.87 18.67 -0.46
N LEU A 55 -6.87 17.42 0.01
CA LEU A 55 -6.78 17.13 1.44
C LEU A 55 -5.35 16.74 1.79
N SER A 56 -4.82 17.36 2.86
CA SER A 56 -3.50 16.98 3.33
C SER A 56 -3.61 15.75 4.22
N GLN A 57 -2.47 15.07 4.43
CA GLN A 57 -2.43 13.96 5.35
C GLN A 57 -2.81 14.38 6.76
N THR A 58 -2.37 15.58 7.15
CA THR A 58 -2.67 16.10 8.48
C THR A 58 -4.18 16.33 8.65
N LEU A 59 -4.82 16.90 7.65
CA LEU A 59 -6.25 17.14 7.71
C LEU A 59 -7.03 15.82 7.78
N VAL A 60 -6.63 14.85 6.96
CA VAL A 60 -7.29 13.54 6.97
C VAL A 60 -7.11 12.88 8.33
N ALA A 61 -5.90 12.96 8.90
CA ALA A 61 -5.65 12.40 10.21
C ALA A 61 -6.54 13.04 11.27
N ALA A 62 -6.73 14.36 11.18
CA ALA A 62 -7.61 15.06 12.11
C ALA A 62 -9.05 14.56 11.98
N ARG A 63 -9.50 14.35 10.76
CA ARG A 63 -10.86 13.85 10.54
C ARG A 63 -11.03 12.43 11.09
N MET A 64 -9.95 11.64 11.03
CA MET A 64 -9.98 10.28 11.55
C MET A 64 -9.79 10.23 13.06
N GLY A 65 -9.36 11.31 13.67
CA GLY A 65 -9.04 11.31 15.09
C GLY A 65 -7.74 10.60 15.41
N THR A 66 -6.75 10.71 14.50
CA THR A 66 -5.49 9.99 14.67
C THR A 66 -4.34 10.89 14.24
N ALA A 67 -3.12 10.35 14.31
CA ALA A 67 -1.92 11.10 13.96
C ALA A 67 -1.65 11.00 12.46
N ALA A 68 -0.98 12.02 11.92
CA ALA A 68 -0.62 12.03 10.50
C ALA A 68 0.28 10.85 10.13
N SER A 69 1.07 10.35 11.09
CA SER A 69 1.93 9.21 10.83
C SER A 69 1.12 7.96 10.48
N VAL A 70 -0.08 7.82 11.04
CA VAL A 70 -0.96 6.70 10.72
C VAL A 70 -1.40 6.79 9.27
N VAL A 71 -1.78 7.99 8.82
CA VAL A 71 -2.17 8.21 7.44
C VAL A 71 -1.00 7.94 6.50
N SER A 72 0.19 8.41 6.87
CA SER A 72 1.37 8.19 6.07
C SER A 72 1.67 6.69 5.89
N LYS A 73 1.58 5.94 6.97
CA LYS A 73 1.82 4.49 6.90
C LYS A 73 0.77 3.79 6.07
N LEU A 74 -0.48 4.19 6.21
CA LEU A 74 -1.57 3.61 5.42
C LEU A 74 -1.32 3.83 3.94
N GLU A 75 -0.92 5.05 3.57
CA GLU A 75 -0.70 5.38 2.16
C GLU A 75 0.58 4.75 1.62
N ALA A 76 1.47 4.33 2.48
CA ALA A 76 2.66 3.58 2.08
C ALA A 76 2.37 2.08 1.89
N GLY A 77 1.16 1.65 2.20
CA GLY A 77 0.77 0.27 2.01
C GLY A 77 0.97 -0.61 3.23
N ALA A 78 1.11 0.00 4.41
CA ALA A 78 1.22 -0.78 5.64
C ALA A 78 -0.07 -1.56 5.90
N ASP A 79 0.06 -2.67 6.59
CA ASP A 79 -1.08 -3.49 6.94
C ASP A 79 -1.79 -2.85 8.13
N VAL A 80 -2.92 -2.23 7.86
CA VAL A 80 -3.68 -1.54 8.89
C VAL A 80 -4.99 -2.28 9.16
N LYS A 81 -5.60 -1.99 10.29
CA LYS A 81 -6.88 -2.60 10.62
C LYS A 81 -7.94 -2.15 9.63
N LEU A 82 -8.90 -3.02 9.41
CA LEU A 82 -10.02 -2.70 8.52
C LEU A 82 -10.75 -1.46 9.00
N SER A 83 -10.92 -1.31 10.31
CA SER A 83 -11.60 -0.14 10.84
C SER A 83 -10.84 1.14 10.54
N THR A 84 -9.51 1.08 10.56
CA THR A 84 -8.69 2.24 10.23
C THR A 84 -8.87 2.62 8.77
N LEU A 85 -8.84 1.62 7.89
CA LEU A 85 -9.04 1.86 6.47
C LEU A 85 -10.41 2.44 6.20
N GLN A 86 -11.42 1.95 6.90
CA GLN A 86 -12.78 2.45 6.74
C GLN A 86 -12.87 3.92 7.12
N ARG A 87 -12.26 4.29 8.25
CA ARG A 87 -12.25 5.70 8.67
C ARG A 87 -11.53 6.56 7.65
N TYR A 88 -10.45 6.05 7.10
CA TYR A 88 -9.69 6.79 6.11
C TYR A 88 -10.55 7.05 4.87
N CYS A 89 -11.22 6.02 4.37
CA CYS A 89 -12.05 6.17 3.18
C CYS A 89 -13.14 7.20 3.41
N VAL A 90 -13.79 7.15 4.57
CA VAL A 90 -14.81 8.13 4.89
C VAL A 90 -14.21 9.54 4.95
N ALA A 91 -13.03 9.66 5.55
CA ALA A 91 -12.38 10.95 5.72
C ALA A 91 -12.04 11.61 4.39
N ILE A 92 -11.73 10.83 3.36
CA ILE A 92 -11.43 11.40 2.05
C ILE A 92 -12.62 11.40 1.11
N GLY A 93 -13.81 11.01 1.61
CA GLY A 93 -15.01 11.05 0.81
C GLY A 93 -15.19 9.88 -0.14
N GLN A 94 -14.58 8.74 0.16
CA GLN A 94 -14.69 7.55 -0.67
C GLN A 94 -15.62 6.55 -0.05
N ALA A 95 -16.32 5.80 -0.90
CA ALA A 95 -17.14 4.70 -0.42
C ALA A 95 -16.26 3.59 0.13
N PHE A 96 -16.80 2.80 1.02
CA PHE A 96 -16.10 1.63 1.53
C PHE A 96 -16.93 0.39 1.21
N PRO A 97 -16.33 -0.65 0.64
CA PRO A 97 -14.92 -0.74 0.25
C PRO A 97 -14.62 0.16 -0.95
N PRO A 98 -13.38 0.67 -1.01
CA PRO A 98 -13.01 1.55 -2.12
C PRO A 98 -12.95 0.77 -3.42
N ARG A 99 -13.30 1.45 -4.49
CA ARG A 99 -13.20 0.86 -5.81
C ARG A 99 -11.89 1.27 -6.44
N VAL A 100 -11.19 0.29 -6.96
CA VAL A 100 -9.89 0.51 -7.57
C VAL A 100 -9.93 0.01 -8.99
N GLY A 101 -9.28 0.73 -9.81
CA GLY A 101 -9.21 0.36 -11.20
C GLY A 101 -10.21 1.13 -11.98
N LYS A 102 -10.58 0.71 -12.92
CA LYS A 102 -11.41 1.26 -13.73
C LYS A 102 -12.67 1.60 -13.45
N ARG A 103 -13.16 2.06 -13.54
CA ARG A 103 -14.18 2.34 -13.48
C ARG A 103 -15.03 2.08 -13.80
N ALA A 104 -15.35 2.08 -13.55
CA ALA A 104 -16.12 1.93 -13.90
C ALA A 104 -17.19 2.30 -14.18
N ALA A 105 -17.59 2.39 -14.37
CA ALA A 105 -18.40 2.78 -14.69
C ALA A 105 -19.35 3.03 -14.81
#